data_11ce47442f3e65ab1ab4fb634bc39eb3
#
_entry.id   11ce47442f3e65ab1ab4fb634bc39eb3
#
_cell.length_a   1.000
_cell.length_b   1.000
_cell.length_c   1.000
_cell.angle_alpha   90.00
_cell.angle_beta   90.00
_cell.angle_gamma   90.00
#
_symmetry.space_group_name_H-M   'P 1'
#
loop_
_entity.id
_entity.type
_entity.pdbx_description
1 polymer ?
#
loop_
_entity_poly.entity_id
_entity_poly.type
_entity_poly.pdbx_seq_one_letter_code
_entity_poly.pdbx_strand_id
1 'polypeptide(L)'
;MKKFLLILTLALLSASALQAQDDENDRIRDKMREFIQKRLNLTRNEAERFTPVFVRYFREWRQTLREQKGDMLERQKRIVDLRIRYRPEFREIVGERRSIDIYKRQDEFIRILGEQQIKNRRDDRPNKRFRALIQ
;
A
#
# COMPACT_ATOMS: atom_id res chain seq x y z
N MET A 1 -35.04 -8.25 -23.78
CA MET A 1 -33.85 -9.10 -23.72
C MET A 1 -32.54 -8.33 -23.92
N LYS A 2 -32.45 -7.39 -24.84
CA LYS A 2 -31.21 -6.61 -25.07
C LYS A 2 -30.79 -5.76 -23.85
N LYS A 3 -31.71 -5.24 -23.06
CA LYS A 3 -31.42 -4.44 -21.84
C LYS A 3 -30.83 -5.27 -20.69
N PHE A 4 -31.24 -6.53 -20.56
CA PHE A 4 -30.72 -7.47 -19.56
C PHE A 4 -29.26 -7.91 -19.87
N LEU A 5 -28.94 -8.10 -21.13
CA LEU A 5 -27.60 -8.43 -21.61
C LEU A 5 -26.62 -7.26 -21.34
N LEU A 6 -27.05 -6.02 -21.57
CA LEU A 6 -26.24 -4.81 -21.28
C LEU A 6 -25.96 -4.64 -19.80
N ILE A 7 -26.92 -4.90 -18.92
CA ILE A 7 -26.76 -4.82 -17.47
C ILE A 7 -25.82 -5.92 -16.98
N LEU A 8 -25.92 -7.11 -17.54
CA LEU A 8 -25.06 -8.25 -17.18
C LEU A 8 -23.60 -8.02 -17.61
N THR A 9 -23.38 -7.44 -18.78
CA THR A 9 -22.02 -7.11 -19.26
C THR A 9 -21.38 -5.98 -18.45
N LEU A 10 -22.17 -5.00 -18.02
CA LEU A 10 -21.68 -3.90 -17.17
C LEU A 10 -21.31 -4.39 -15.77
N ALA A 11 -22.06 -5.34 -15.21
CA ALA A 11 -21.76 -5.95 -13.92
C ALA A 11 -20.48 -6.80 -13.94
N LEU A 12 -20.21 -7.51 -15.03
CA LEU A 12 -18.99 -8.29 -15.23
C LEU A 12 -17.75 -7.41 -15.36
N LEU A 13 -17.84 -6.26 -16.02
CA LEU A 13 -16.75 -5.30 -16.14
C LEU A 13 -16.37 -4.65 -14.80
N SER A 14 -17.36 -4.35 -13.95
CA SER A 14 -17.11 -3.78 -12.62
C SER A 14 -16.48 -4.78 -11.65
N ALA A 15 -16.82 -6.07 -11.73
CA ALA A 15 -16.22 -7.10 -10.91
C ALA A 15 -14.71 -7.31 -11.23
N SER A 16 -14.35 -7.24 -12.52
CA SER A 16 -12.96 -7.39 -12.95
C SER A 16 -12.06 -6.22 -12.48
N ALA A 17 -12.57 -5.00 -12.44
CA ALA A 17 -11.83 -3.84 -11.98
C ALA A 17 -11.56 -3.89 -10.46
N LEU A 18 -12.50 -4.39 -9.66
CA LEU A 18 -12.34 -4.58 -8.22
C LEU A 18 -11.28 -5.65 -7.91
N GLN A 19 -11.28 -6.74 -8.64
CA GLN A 19 -10.31 -7.83 -8.48
C GLN A 19 -8.88 -7.37 -8.80
N ALA A 20 -8.67 -6.62 -9.87
CA ALA A 20 -7.38 -6.07 -10.25
C ALA A 20 -6.80 -5.12 -9.18
N GLN A 21 -7.65 -4.33 -8.53
CA GLN A 21 -7.24 -3.43 -7.46
C GLN A 21 -6.87 -4.17 -6.17
N ASP A 22 -7.57 -5.24 -5.84
CA ASP A 22 -7.25 -6.09 -4.68
C ASP A 22 -5.91 -6.81 -4.90
N ASP A 23 -5.65 -7.33 -6.09
CA ASP A 23 -4.38 -7.98 -6.46
C ASP A 23 -3.19 -7.01 -6.36
N GLU A 24 -3.36 -5.75 -6.78
CA GLU A 24 -2.32 -4.74 -6.66
C GLU A 24 -2.07 -4.35 -5.19
N ASN A 25 -3.13 -4.21 -4.40
CA ASN A 25 -3.02 -3.95 -2.97
C ASN A 25 -2.26 -5.06 -2.24
N ASP A 26 -2.51 -6.31 -2.60
CA ASP A 26 -1.81 -7.47 -2.05
C ASP A 26 -0.33 -7.48 -2.42
N ARG A 27 0.02 -7.09 -3.64
CA ARG A 27 1.42 -6.94 -4.08
C ARG A 27 2.14 -5.84 -3.28
N ILE A 28 1.51 -4.69 -3.11
CA ILE A 28 2.08 -3.58 -2.33
C ILE A 28 2.27 -4.00 -0.88
N ARG A 29 1.29 -4.68 -0.28
CA ARG A 29 1.37 -5.22 1.08
C ARG A 29 2.58 -6.15 1.24
N ASP A 30 2.74 -7.09 0.33
CA ASP A 30 3.79 -8.09 0.42
C ASP A 30 5.17 -7.47 0.22
N LYS A 31 5.32 -6.56 -0.73
CA LYS A 31 6.57 -5.82 -0.94
C LYS A 31 6.92 -4.93 0.26
N MET A 32 5.95 -4.25 0.84
CA MET A 32 6.15 -3.42 2.04
C MET A 32 6.56 -4.29 3.23
N ARG A 33 5.90 -5.42 3.43
CA ARG A 33 6.25 -6.39 4.48
C ARG A 33 7.69 -6.88 4.33
N GLU A 34 8.09 -7.33 3.15
CA GLU A 34 9.44 -7.79 2.87
C GLU A 34 10.48 -6.70 3.08
N PHE A 35 10.19 -5.49 2.65
CA PHE A 35 11.05 -4.33 2.87
C PHE A 35 11.29 -4.08 4.37
N ILE A 36 10.22 -4.06 5.16
CA ILE A 36 10.30 -3.86 6.62
C ILE A 36 11.08 -4.99 7.27
N GLN A 37 10.79 -6.24 6.93
CA GLN A 37 11.49 -7.41 7.48
C GLN A 37 13.00 -7.37 7.22
N LYS A 38 13.41 -6.97 6.02
CA LYS A 38 14.83 -6.81 5.67
C LYS A 38 15.48 -5.66 6.44
N ARG A 39 14.83 -4.52 6.49
CA ARG A 39 15.38 -3.32 7.17
C ARG A 39 15.53 -3.51 8.68
N LEU A 40 14.70 -4.31 9.28
CA LEU A 40 14.74 -4.63 10.71
C LEU A 40 15.56 -5.88 11.03
N ASN A 41 16.11 -6.56 10.06
CA ASN A 41 16.83 -7.83 10.21
C ASN A 41 16.04 -8.85 11.04
N LEU A 42 14.77 -9.07 10.69
CA LEU A 42 13.96 -10.04 11.40
C LEU A 42 14.50 -11.44 11.15
N THR A 43 14.57 -12.25 12.22
CA THR A 43 14.82 -13.68 12.11
C THR A 43 13.65 -14.35 11.40
N ARG A 44 13.85 -15.57 10.93
CA ARG A 44 12.78 -16.35 10.30
C ARG A 44 11.58 -16.52 11.22
N ASN A 45 11.80 -16.85 12.49
CA ASN A 45 10.73 -16.98 13.48
C ASN A 45 10.00 -15.65 13.71
N GLU A 46 10.74 -14.54 13.85
CA GLU A 46 10.15 -13.20 13.98
C GLU A 46 9.32 -12.84 12.74
N ALA A 47 9.82 -13.12 11.53
CA ALA A 47 9.12 -12.84 10.27
C ALA A 47 7.83 -13.66 10.14
N GLU A 48 7.83 -14.92 10.53
CA GLU A 48 6.64 -15.78 10.53
C GLU A 48 5.56 -15.27 11.49
N ARG A 49 5.94 -14.77 12.66
CA ARG A 49 5.04 -14.17 13.64
C ARG A 49 4.57 -12.77 13.24
N PHE A 50 5.44 -11.99 12.61
CA PHE A 50 5.17 -10.63 12.12
C PHE A 50 4.12 -10.61 11.01
N THR A 51 4.18 -11.54 10.09
CA THR A 51 3.35 -11.57 8.88
C THR A 51 1.85 -11.46 9.16
N PRO A 52 1.20 -12.28 10.01
CA PRO A 52 -0.24 -12.18 10.23
C PRO A 52 -0.65 -10.86 10.90
N VAL A 53 0.15 -10.33 11.79
CA VAL A 53 -0.12 -9.04 12.44
C VAL A 53 -0.02 -7.89 11.42
N PHE A 54 1.01 -7.93 10.59
CA PHE A 54 1.20 -6.91 9.55
C PHE A 54 0.08 -6.93 8.51
N VAL A 55 -0.40 -8.10 8.11
CA VAL A 55 -1.53 -8.23 7.18
C VAL A 55 -2.80 -7.59 7.74
N ARG A 56 -3.12 -7.82 9.01
CA ARG A 56 -4.27 -7.17 9.68
C ARG A 56 -4.08 -5.66 9.77
N TYR A 57 -2.92 -5.21 10.21
CA TYR A 57 -2.57 -3.80 10.28
C TYR A 57 -2.68 -3.10 8.93
N PHE A 58 -2.12 -3.68 7.88
CA PHE A 58 -2.16 -3.13 6.52
C PHE A 58 -3.59 -2.97 6.00
N ARG A 59 -4.46 -3.94 6.26
CA ARG A 59 -5.88 -3.88 5.89
C ARG A 59 -6.58 -2.69 6.53
N GLU A 60 -6.42 -2.51 7.83
CA GLU A 60 -7.02 -1.38 8.56
C GLU A 60 -6.41 -0.03 8.13
N TRP A 61 -5.11 0.01 7.88
CA TRP A 61 -4.43 1.19 7.35
C TRP A 61 -4.98 1.59 5.97
N ARG A 62 -5.16 0.65 5.06
CA ARG A 62 -5.77 0.91 3.74
C ARG A 62 -7.21 1.37 3.85
N GLN A 63 -7.98 0.79 4.75
CA GLN A 63 -9.35 1.21 5.03
C GLN A 63 -9.40 2.65 5.54
N THR A 64 -8.53 3.02 6.47
CA THR A 64 -8.42 4.39 6.97
C THR A 64 -8.13 5.39 5.85
N LEU A 65 -7.22 5.06 4.93
CA LEU A 65 -6.92 5.91 3.78
C LEU A 65 -8.14 6.10 2.86
N ARG A 66 -8.94 5.08 2.67
CA ARG A 66 -10.16 5.15 1.84
C ARG A 66 -11.26 5.98 2.48
N GLU A 67 -11.48 5.81 3.78
CA GLU A 67 -12.55 6.48 4.53
C GLU A 67 -12.28 7.97 4.74
N GLN A 68 -11.03 8.38 4.80
CA GLN A 68 -10.61 9.74 5.16
C GLN A 68 -9.94 10.49 4.01
N LYS A 69 -10.42 10.30 2.79
CA LYS A 69 -9.80 10.93 1.60
C LYS A 69 -9.85 12.46 1.59
N GLY A 70 -10.89 13.05 2.16
CA GLY A 70 -11.14 14.49 2.12
C GLY A 70 -10.54 15.28 3.29
N ASP A 71 -10.18 14.63 4.38
CA ASP A 71 -9.67 15.26 5.60
C ASP A 71 -8.29 14.70 5.96
N MET A 72 -7.26 15.50 5.65
CA MET A 72 -5.87 15.09 5.87
C MET A 72 -5.53 14.99 7.37
N LEU A 73 -6.01 15.90 8.19
CA LEU A 73 -5.70 15.91 9.63
C LEU A 73 -6.39 14.75 10.34
N GLU A 74 -7.67 14.52 10.04
CA GLU A 74 -8.41 13.39 10.60
C GLU A 74 -7.78 12.05 10.15
N ARG A 75 -7.36 11.96 8.90
CA ARG A 75 -6.65 10.79 8.38
C ARG A 75 -5.34 10.54 9.14
N GLN A 76 -4.52 11.58 9.36
CA GLN A 76 -3.27 11.46 10.11
C GLN A 76 -3.53 11.01 11.55
N LYS A 77 -4.52 11.61 12.21
CA LYS A 77 -4.92 11.22 13.57
C LYS A 77 -5.31 9.75 13.65
N ARG A 78 -6.16 9.28 12.76
CA ARG A 78 -6.61 7.87 12.74
C ARG A 78 -5.48 6.89 12.42
N ILE A 79 -4.54 7.27 11.57
CA ILE A 79 -3.35 6.45 11.30
C ILE A 79 -2.47 6.36 12.55
N VAL A 80 -2.26 7.45 13.27
CA VAL A 80 -1.52 7.45 14.53
C VAL A 80 -2.20 6.58 15.58
N ASP A 81 -3.51 6.72 15.75
CA ASP A 81 -4.31 5.91 16.68
C ASP A 81 -4.21 4.42 16.35
N LEU A 82 -4.27 4.07 15.07
CA LEU A 82 -4.10 2.70 14.58
C LEU A 82 -2.70 2.15 14.92
N ARG A 83 -1.66 2.93 14.68
CA ARG A 83 -0.27 2.55 14.98
C ARG A 83 -0.04 2.33 16.47
N ILE A 84 -0.61 3.18 17.31
CA ILE A 84 -0.56 3.03 18.78
C ILE A 84 -1.25 1.74 19.20
N ARG A 85 -2.39 1.40 18.61
CA ARG A 85 -3.15 0.19 18.93
C ARG A 85 -2.41 -1.09 18.57
N TYR A 86 -1.69 -1.12 17.44
CA TYR A 86 -0.91 -2.28 17.00
C TYR A 86 0.48 -2.40 17.65
N ARG A 87 0.99 -1.31 18.22
CA ARG A 87 2.33 -1.27 18.81
C ARG A 87 2.59 -2.38 19.84
N PRO A 88 1.69 -2.70 20.77
CA PRO A 88 1.92 -3.78 21.73
C PRO A 88 2.12 -5.15 21.08
N GLU A 89 1.34 -5.48 20.05
CA GLU A 89 1.49 -6.77 19.33
C GLU A 89 2.85 -6.85 18.61
N PHE A 90 3.25 -5.79 17.93
CA PHE A 90 4.55 -5.74 17.28
C PHE A 90 5.71 -5.79 18.29
N ARG A 91 5.56 -5.12 19.42
CA ARG A 91 6.56 -5.13 20.49
C ARG A 91 6.86 -6.53 21.01
N GLU A 92 5.86 -7.36 21.18
CA GLU A 92 6.03 -8.76 21.61
C GLU A 92 6.82 -9.60 20.60
N ILE A 93 6.77 -9.25 19.32
CA ILE A 93 7.45 -9.99 18.26
C ILE A 93 8.87 -9.49 18.06
N VAL A 94 9.07 -8.17 17.95
CA VAL A 94 10.33 -7.58 17.51
C VAL A 94 11.06 -6.77 18.57
N GLY A 95 10.45 -6.59 19.75
CA GLY A 95 10.98 -5.76 20.84
C GLY A 95 10.62 -4.27 20.71
N GLU A 96 10.87 -3.51 21.77
CA GLU A 96 10.45 -2.11 21.92
C GLU A 96 10.99 -1.21 20.79
N ARG A 97 12.30 -1.25 20.57
CA ARG A 97 12.97 -0.37 19.59
C ARG A 97 12.48 -0.65 18.17
N ARG A 98 12.51 -1.91 17.75
CA ARG A 98 12.12 -2.28 16.39
C ARG A 98 10.63 -2.12 16.14
N SER A 99 9.77 -2.18 17.16
CA SER A 99 8.33 -1.92 17.03
C SER A 99 8.03 -0.49 16.59
N ILE A 100 8.83 0.48 17.02
CA ILE A 100 8.74 1.89 16.59
C ILE A 100 9.27 2.02 15.15
N ASP A 101 10.36 1.34 14.85
CA ASP A 101 11.00 1.39 13.54
C ASP A 101 10.16 0.79 12.41
N ILE A 102 9.21 -0.10 12.69
CA ILE A 102 8.26 -0.61 11.69
C ILE A 102 7.59 0.54 10.93
N TYR A 103 7.08 1.54 11.64
CA TYR A 103 6.36 2.64 11.03
C TYR A 103 7.27 3.60 10.27
N LYS A 104 8.50 3.79 10.73
CA LYS A 104 9.52 4.53 9.98
C LYS A 104 9.85 3.84 8.66
N ARG A 105 9.98 2.53 8.66
CA ARG A 105 10.25 1.75 7.44
C ARG A 105 9.05 1.72 6.50
N GLN A 106 7.84 1.70 7.04
CA GLN A 106 6.63 1.86 6.24
C GLN A 106 6.63 3.21 5.51
N ASP A 107 6.88 4.30 6.22
CA ASP A 107 6.91 5.64 5.63
C ASP A 107 8.03 5.79 4.60
N GLU A 108 9.19 5.20 4.85
CA GLU A 108 10.31 5.12 3.89
C GLU A 108 9.91 4.37 2.60
N PHE A 109 9.24 3.23 2.73
CA PHE A 109 8.75 2.47 1.58
C PHE A 109 7.77 3.27 0.73
N ILE A 110 6.81 3.95 1.37
CA ILE A 110 5.80 4.77 0.68
C ILE A 110 6.49 5.92 -0.08
N ARG A 111 7.49 6.56 0.50
CA ARG A 111 8.27 7.61 -0.15
C ARG A 111 9.01 7.08 -1.38
N ILE A 112 9.70 5.96 -1.25
CA ILE A 112 10.43 5.33 -2.37
C ILE A 112 9.47 4.95 -3.51
N LEU A 113 8.33 4.36 -3.17
CA LEU A 113 7.30 3.98 -4.16
C LEU A 113 6.77 5.22 -4.91
N GLY A 114 6.51 6.32 -4.20
CA GLY A 114 6.09 7.59 -4.79
C GLY A 114 7.14 8.18 -5.74
N GLU A 115 8.40 8.17 -5.36
CA GLU A 115 9.52 8.64 -6.19
C GLU A 115 9.67 7.81 -7.48
N GLN A 116 9.54 6.50 -7.38
CA GLN A 116 9.58 5.62 -8.55
C GLN A 116 8.44 5.88 -9.52
N GLN A 117 7.23 6.10 -9.01
CA GLN A 117 6.07 6.43 -9.85
C GLN A 117 6.26 7.76 -10.59
N ILE A 118 6.82 8.77 -9.93
CA ILE A 118 7.12 10.07 -10.55
C ILE A 118 8.18 9.90 -11.65
N LYS A 119 9.23 9.13 -11.39
CA LYS A 119 10.29 8.85 -12.37
C LYS A 119 9.71 8.14 -13.60
N ASN A 120 8.95 7.07 -13.41
CA ASN A 120 8.34 6.33 -14.51
C ASN A 120 7.43 7.22 -15.37
N ARG A 121 6.61 8.09 -14.75
CA ARG A 121 5.78 9.05 -15.48
C ARG A 121 6.57 10.07 -16.28
N ARG A 122 7.78 10.43 -15.85
CA ARG A 122 8.68 11.32 -16.61
C ARG A 122 9.28 10.61 -17.81
N ASP A 123 9.68 9.37 -17.62
CA ASP A 123 10.29 8.54 -18.68
C ASP A 123 9.26 8.16 -19.75
N ASP A 124 8.01 7.93 -19.37
CA ASP A 124 6.89 7.63 -20.29
C ASP A 124 6.36 8.85 -21.07
N ARG A 125 6.76 10.06 -20.70
CA ARG A 125 6.40 11.25 -21.51
C ARG A 125 7.17 11.22 -22.80
N PRO A 126 6.50 11.08 -23.97
CA PRO A 126 7.17 11.14 -25.27
C PRO A 126 7.93 12.45 -25.34
N ASN A 127 9.21 12.33 -25.63
CA ASN A 127 10.13 13.45 -25.69
C ASN A 127 9.59 14.49 -26.69
N LYS A 128 8.97 15.58 -26.18
CA LYS A 128 8.42 16.65 -27.03
C LYS A 128 9.46 17.22 -28.00
N ARG A 129 10.76 17.06 -27.70
CA ARG A 129 11.85 17.45 -28.57
C ARG A 129 11.93 16.58 -29.84
N PHE A 130 11.54 15.31 -29.76
CA PHE A 130 11.56 14.42 -30.93
C PHE A 130 10.43 14.74 -31.92
N ARG A 131 9.27 15.21 -31.43
CA ARG A 131 8.16 15.63 -32.28
C ARG A 131 8.42 16.93 -33.04
N ALA A 132 9.24 17.81 -32.48
CA ALA A 132 9.61 19.09 -33.14
C ALA A 132 10.64 18.91 -34.25
N LEU A 133 11.30 17.75 -34.35
CA LEU A 133 12.30 17.43 -35.38
C LEU A 133 11.71 16.71 -36.60
N ILE A 134 10.42 16.33 -36.56
CA ILE A 134 9.76 15.57 -37.63
C ILE A 134 8.70 16.44 -38.36
N GLN A 135 8.52 17.70 -37.96
CA GLN A 135 7.73 18.70 -38.68
C GLN A 135 8.64 19.67 -39.44
#